data_c118468869786a88a7b9aa44c59a9f07
#
_entry.id   c118468869786a88a7b9aa44c59a9f07
#
_cell.length_a   1.000
_cell.length_b   1.000
_cell.length_c   1.000
_cell.angle_alpha   90.00
_cell.angle_beta   90.00
_cell.angle_gamma   90.00
#
_symmetry.space_group_name_H-M   'P 1'
#
loop_
_entity.id
_entity.type
_entity.pdbx_description
1 polymer ?
#
loop_
_entity_poly.entity_id
_entity_poly.type
_entity_poly.pdbx_seq_one_letter_code
_entity_poly.pdbx_strand_id
1 'polypeptide(L)'
;VGYSYSGSSVSNTVAAGKDVYALLTLFFHQFPEYAEQDFHIAGESYAGHYIPVFASEILSHKSRNINLKSILIGNGLTDGLTQYEYYRPMACGEGGYPAVLDEGECQSMDNALPRCQSLINNCYESGSVWSCVPASIYCNNALIGPYQRTGQNVYDIRGKCEDSSNLCYSALGWISKYLNQKSVMDALGVEVGGYDSCNFDINRNFLFQGDWMQPFHRLVPNILDQIPVLIYAGDADYICNWLGNQAWTEALEWPGKKNFNRADIVDLKAAGASSATKEYGKVKSSGNFTFMQIYGAGHMVPMDQPENSLDFFNRWLGGEWF
;
A
#
# COMPACT_ATOMS: atom_id res chain seq x y z
N VAL A 1 11.01 -11.64 -9.15
CA VAL A 1 9.85 -10.85 -9.58
C VAL A 1 10.28 -9.98 -10.77
N GLY A 2 9.45 -9.94 -11.78
CA GLY A 2 9.82 -9.32 -13.05
C GLY A 2 10.96 -10.07 -13.71
N TYR A 3 11.98 -9.35 -14.11
CA TYR A 3 13.22 -9.90 -14.63
C TYR A 3 14.37 -9.88 -13.61
N SER A 4 14.08 -9.51 -12.36
CA SER A 4 15.10 -9.45 -11.32
C SER A 4 15.65 -10.82 -10.98
N TYR A 5 16.95 -10.91 -10.80
CA TYR A 5 17.64 -12.13 -10.38
C TYR A 5 18.78 -11.79 -9.42
N SER A 6 19.14 -12.77 -8.59
CA SER A 6 20.24 -12.63 -7.63
C SER A 6 20.75 -14.00 -7.23
N GLY A 7 21.97 -14.07 -6.72
CA GLY A 7 22.52 -15.28 -6.10
C GLY A 7 21.89 -15.63 -4.75
N SER A 8 21.19 -14.69 -4.13
CA SER A 8 20.42 -14.88 -2.90
C SER A 8 19.18 -13.98 -2.89
N SER A 9 18.15 -14.35 -2.14
CA SER A 9 16.95 -13.55 -1.96
C SER A 9 16.80 -13.14 -0.50
N VAL A 10 16.22 -11.95 -0.27
CA VAL A 10 15.78 -11.52 1.05
C VAL A 10 14.37 -12.03 1.33
N SER A 11 14.02 -12.16 2.61
CA SER A 11 12.74 -12.72 3.05
C SER A 11 11.97 -11.82 4.02
N ASN A 12 12.38 -10.56 4.17
CA ASN A 12 11.66 -9.56 4.95
C ASN A 12 11.92 -8.14 4.42
N THR A 13 11.02 -7.23 4.75
CA THR A 13 11.06 -5.84 4.28
C THR A 13 12.27 -5.07 4.79
N VAL A 14 12.75 -5.33 6.00
CA VAL A 14 13.92 -4.62 6.56
C VAL A 14 15.20 -4.94 5.77
N ALA A 15 15.39 -6.21 5.42
CA ALA A 15 16.52 -6.61 4.57
C ALA A 15 16.41 -6.00 3.17
N ALA A 16 15.19 -6.02 2.57
CA ALA A 16 14.93 -5.39 1.28
C ALA A 16 15.23 -3.87 1.30
N GLY A 17 14.97 -3.19 2.40
CA GLY A 17 15.26 -1.75 2.55
C GLY A 17 16.75 -1.43 2.38
N LYS A 18 17.63 -2.27 2.92
CA LYS A 18 19.09 -2.12 2.77
C LYS A 18 19.52 -2.31 1.32
N ASP A 19 18.94 -3.31 0.64
CA ASP A 19 19.26 -3.59 -0.76
C ASP A 19 18.77 -2.45 -1.67
N VAL A 20 17.57 -1.90 -1.40
CA VAL A 20 17.04 -0.75 -2.15
C VAL A 20 17.88 0.50 -1.93
N TYR A 21 18.32 0.76 -0.69
CA TYR A 21 19.25 1.87 -0.42
C TYR A 21 20.57 1.71 -1.18
N ALA A 22 21.16 0.51 -1.18
CA ALA A 22 22.37 0.22 -1.93
C ALA A 22 22.16 0.39 -3.45
N LEU A 23 21.04 -0.13 -3.99
CA LEU A 23 20.68 0.02 -5.40
C LEU A 23 20.57 1.49 -5.79
N LEU A 24 19.83 2.30 -5.04
CA LEU A 24 19.63 3.72 -5.34
C LEU A 24 20.94 4.52 -5.19
N THR A 25 21.75 4.21 -4.19
CA THR A 25 23.06 4.82 -4.00
C THR A 25 23.97 4.58 -5.21
N LEU A 26 24.03 3.33 -5.70
CA LEU A 26 24.80 2.95 -6.89
C LEU A 26 24.23 3.56 -8.16
N PHE A 27 22.89 3.61 -8.29
CA PHE A 27 22.23 4.23 -9.43
C PHE A 27 22.59 5.71 -9.56
N PHE A 28 22.44 6.49 -8.49
CA PHE A 28 22.77 7.92 -8.52
C PHE A 28 24.27 8.19 -8.55
N HIS A 29 25.10 7.20 -8.18
CA HIS A 29 26.54 7.29 -8.43
C HIS A 29 26.89 7.06 -9.91
N GLN A 30 26.20 6.10 -10.55
CA GLN A 30 26.38 5.81 -11.97
C GLN A 30 25.79 6.88 -12.90
N PHE A 31 24.69 7.51 -12.46
CA PHE A 31 23.95 8.54 -13.19
C PHE A 31 23.84 9.82 -12.35
N PRO A 32 24.94 10.55 -12.14
CA PRO A 32 24.97 11.70 -11.22
C PRO A 32 24.07 12.86 -11.66
N GLU A 33 23.74 12.95 -12.94
CA GLU A 33 22.80 13.95 -13.50
C GLU A 33 21.39 13.87 -12.92
N TYR A 34 21.02 12.72 -12.33
CA TYR A 34 19.73 12.54 -11.64
C TYR A 34 19.81 12.72 -10.13
N ALA A 35 21.02 12.76 -9.55
CA ALA A 35 21.20 12.77 -8.09
C ALA A 35 20.70 14.08 -7.42
N GLU A 36 20.70 15.19 -8.15
CA GLU A 36 20.24 16.50 -7.66
C GLU A 36 18.72 16.71 -7.84
N GLN A 37 18.07 15.87 -8.63
CA GLN A 37 16.62 15.96 -8.84
C GLN A 37 15.85 15.53 -7.60
N ASP A 38 14.66 16.10 -7.45
CA ASP A 38 13.73 15.65 -6.41
C ASP A 38 13.34 14.20 -6.65
N PHE A 39 13.54 13.37 -5.64
CA PHE A 39 13.23 11.96 -5.69
C PHE A 39 12.03 11.66 -4.80
N HIS A 40 11.07 10.94 -5.34
CA HIS A 40 9.84 10.55 -4.65
C HIS A 40 9.69 9.04 -4.71
N ILE A 41 9.17 8.43 -3.64
CA ILE A 41 8.86 7.01 -3.63
C ILE A 41 7.33 6.86 -3.59
N ALA A 42 6.78 6.23 -4.61
CA ALA A 42 5.36 5.90 -4.69
C ALA A 42 5.17 4.39 -4.83
N GLY A 43 4.15 3.87 -4.20
CA GLY A 43 3.83 2.45 -4.32
C GLY A 43 2.46 2.12 -3.74
N GLU A 44 2.03 0.88 -4.00
CA GLU A 44 0.68 0.42 -3.72
C GLU A 44 0.72 -0.91 -2.97
N SER A 45 -0.36 -1.22 -2.24
CA SER A 45 -0.54 -2.53 -1.62
C SER A 45 0.50 -2.84 -0.53
N TYR A 46 1.31 -3.88 -0.73
CA TYR A 46 2.40 -4.23 0.19
C TYR A 46 3.49 -3.13 0.30
N ALA A 47 3.44 -2.13 -0.57
CA ALA A 47 4.28 -0.93 -0.44
C ALA A 47 3.98 -0.13 0.84
N GLY A 48 2.83 -0.34 1.48
CA GLY A 48 2.55 0.12 2.84
C GLY A 48 3.55 -0.41 3.89
N HIS A 49 4.18 -1.55 3.61
CA HIS A 49 5.31 -2.08 4.37
C HIS A 49 6.65 -1.58 3.82
N TYR A 50 6.84 -1.68 2.49
CA TYR A 50 8.11 -1.35 1.86
C TYR A 50 8.50 0.11 2.05
N ILE A 51 7.60 1.04 1.73
CA ILE A 51 7.93 2.46 1.63
C ILE A 51 8.35 3.08 2.98
N PRO A 52 7.66 2.84 4.11
CA PRO A 52 8.15 3.34 5.40
C PRO A 52 9.55 2.85 5.75
N VAL A 53 9.87 1.59 5.44
CA VAL A 53 11.20 1.03 5.69
C VAL A 53 12.23 1.63 4.76
N PHE A 54 11.96 1.72 3.45
CA PHE A 54 12.88 2.29 2.46
C PHE A 54 13.16 3.77 2.74
N ALA A 55 12.12 4.56 3.01
CA ALA A 55 12.26 5.96 3.36
C ALA A 55 13.05 6.16 4.66
N SER A 56 12.75 5.37 5.70
CA SER A 56 13.47 5.41 6.97
C SER A 56 14.94 5.05 6.80
N GLU A 57 15.25 4.01 6.01
CA GLU A 57 16.64 3.63 5.69
C GLU A 57 17.36 4.77 4.98
N ILE A 58 16.79 5.33 3.91
CA ILE A 58 17.39 6.44 3.16
C ILE A 58 17.62 7.65 4.06
N LEU A 59 16.62 8.05 4.84
CA LEU A 59 16.67 9.25 5.69
C LEU A 59 17.65 9.10 6.86
N SER A 60 17.95 7.88 7.30
CA SER A 60 18.92 7.61 8.36
C SER A 60 20.38 7.94 7.96
N HIS A 61 20.69 7.94 6.66
CA HIS A 61 22.01 8.22 6.14
C HIS A 61 22.24 9.70 5.86
N LYS A 62 23.05 10.36 6.69
CA LYS A 62 23.29 11.83 6.59
C LYS A 62 24.04 12.24 5.31
N SER A 63 24.88 11.38 4.78
CA SER A 63 25.69 11.63 3.58
C SER A 63 25.16 10.97 2.31
N ARG A 64 23.85 10.69 2.29
CA ARG A 64 23.20 10.06 1.13
C ARG A 64 23.26 10.95 -0.11
N ASN A 65 23.35 10.31 -1.27
CA ASN A 65 23.23 10.94 -2.59
C ASN A 65 21.82 10.81 -3.18
N ILE A 66 20.81 10.61 -2.34
CA ILE A 66 19.40 10.45 -2.70
C ILE A 66 18.64 11.64 -2.13
N ASN A 67 18.10 12.50 -2.99
CA ASN A 67 17.35 13.69 -2.60
C ASN A 67 15.86 13.36 -2.37
N LEU A 68 15.57 12.49 -1.39
CA LEU A 68 14.20 12.05 -1.09
C LEU A 68 13.36 13.22 -0.55
N LYS A 69 12.27 13.54 -1.26
CA LYS A 69 11.38 14.67 -0.99
C LYS A 69 10.02 14.29 -0.42
N SER A 70 9.46 13.19 -0.84
CA SER A 70 8.18 12.71 -0.31
C SER A 70 7.99 11.22 -0.54
N ILE A 71 7.02 10.66 0.16
CA ILE A 71 6.53 9.30 -0.08
C ILE A 71 5.02 9.29 -0.28
N LEU A 72 4.55 8.40 -1.15
CA LEU A 72 3.14 8.20 -1.47
C LEU A 72 2.80 6.71 -1.35
N ILE A 73 1.78 6.39 -0.56
CA ILE A 73 1.32 5.01 -0.33
C ILE A 73 -0.15 4.93 -0.73
N GLY A 74 -0.43 4.19 -1.80
CA GLY A 74 -1.78 3.93 -2.29
C GLY A 74 -2.30 2.59 -1.80
N ASN A 75 -3.51 2.55 -1.24
CA ASN A 75 -4.15 1.31 -0.80
C ASN A 75 -3.15 0.36 -0.11
N GLY A 76 -2.44 0.89 0.90
CA GLY A 76 -1.33 0.20 1.55
C GLY A 76 -1.77 -0.65 2.74
N LEU A 77 -1.06 -1.75 2.97
CA LEU A 77 -1.06 -2.46 4.24
C LEU A 77 0.07 -1.89 5.10
N THR A 78 -0.26 -1.06 6.10
CA THR A 78 0.73 -0.30 6.88
C THR A 78 0.61 -0.55 8.38
N ASP A 79 -0.60 -0.55 8.93
CA ASP A 79 -0.90 -0.91 10.32
C ASP A 79 -1.97 -2.01 10.37
N GLY A 80 -1.53 -3.26 10.49
CA GLY A 80 -2.44 -4.39 10.56
C GLY A 80 -3.40 -4.31 11.74
N LEU A 81 -2.95 -3.81 12.91
CA LEU A 81 -3.80 -3.74 14.10
C LEU A 81 -5.07 -2.90 13.86
N THR A 82 -4.91 -1.74 13.25
CA THR A 82 -6.03 -0.85 12.95
C THR A 82 -6.78 -1.29 11.70
N GLN A 83 -6.08 -1.65 10.62
CA GLN A 83 -6.71 -1.93 9.33
C GLN A 83 -7.60 -3.19 9.34
N TYR A 84 -7.23 -4.24 10.09
CA TYR A 84 -8.01 -5.47 10.15
C TYR A 84 -9.39 -5.28 10.79
N GLU A 85 -9.59 -4.28 11.61
CA GLU A 85 -10.89 -3.90 12.17
C GLU A 85 -11.91 -3.53 11.07
N TYR A 86 -11.41 -2.99 9.95
CA TYR A 86 -12.28 -2.43 8.89
C TYR A 86 -12.63 -3.41 7.76
N TYR A 87 -12.17 -4.67 7.81
CA TYR A 87 -12.64 -5.68 6.86
C TYR A 87 -14.13 -5.98 7.02
N ARG A 88 -14.60 -6.11 8.25
CA ARG A 88 -16.03 -6.35 8.52
C ARG A 88 -16.90 -5.18 8.06
N PRO A 89 -16.67 -3.92 8.44
CA PRO A 89 -17.45 -2.80 7.95
C PRO A 89 -17.49 -2.74 6.41
N MET A 90 -16.37 -2.94 5.75
CA MET A 90 -16.30 -2.90 4.30
C MET A 90 -17.10 -4.04 3.64
N ALA A 91 -16.98 -5.28 4.13
CA ALA A 91 -17.70 -6.44 3.61
C ALA A 91 -19.20 -6.40 3.88
N CYS A 92 -19.62 -5.71 4.96
CA CYS A 92 -20.99 -5.72 5.48
C CYS A 92 -21.79 -4.44 5.15
N GLY A 93 -21.30 -3.65 4.16
CA GLY A 93 -22.07 -2.55 3.57
C GLY A 93 -21.87 -1.18 4.23
N GLU A 94 -20.87 -1.03 5.10
CA GLU A 94 -20.57 0.25 5.78
C GLU A 94 -19.48 1.07 5.05
N GLY A 95 -18.87 0.50 4.02
CA GLY A 95 -17.79 1.14 3.23
C GLY A 95 -18.26 1.99 2.05
N GLY A 96 -19.59 2.19 1.90
CA GLY A 96 -20.17 2.95 0.78
C GLY A 96 -20.66 2.09 -0.38
N TYR A 97 -20.47 0.77 -0.30
CA TYR A 97 -20.95 -0.23 -1.27
C TYR A 97 -21.89 -1.24 -0.60
N PRO A 98 -22.77 -1.92 -1.37
CA PRO A 98 -23.65 -2.94 -0.81
C PRO A 98 -22.90 -4.04 -0.08
N ALA A 99 -23.51 -4.61 0.95
CA ALA A 99 -22.95 -5.74 1.68
C ALA A 99 -22.70 -6.94 0.74
N VAL A 100 -21.54 -7.55 0.87
CA VAL A 100 -21.13 -8.78 0.17
C VAL A 100 -21.41 -10.01 1.02
N LEU A 101 -21.27 -9.88 2.33
CA LEU A 101 -21.50 -10.93 3.31
C LEU A 101 -22.89 -10.82 3.96
N ASP A 102 -23.44 -11.94 4.37
CA ASP A 102 -24.67 -11.96 5.17
C ASP A 102 -24.39 -11.61 6.64
N GLU A 103 -25.47 -11.39 7.39
CA GLU A 103 -25.42 -11.00 8.82
C GLU A 103 -24.68 -12.03 9.69
N GLY A 104 -24.83 -13.34 9.38
CA GLY A 104 -24.17 -14.40 10.13
C GLY A 104 -22.66 -14.40 9.95
N GLU A 105 -22.20 -14.15 8.72
CA GLU A 105 -20.77 -14.00 8.41
C GLU A 105 -20.20 -12.72 9.01
N CYS A 106 -20.92 -11.61 8.92
CA CYS A 106 -20.55 -10.34 9.57
C CYS A 106 -20.37 -10.51 11.09
N GLN A 107 -21.34 -11.14 11.76
CA GLN A 107 -21.26 -11.44 13.18
C GLN A 107 -20.10 -12.39 13.53
N SER A 108 -19.77 -13.32 12.65
CA SER A 108 -18.62 -14.22 12.83
C SER A 108 -17.29 -13.44 12.78
N MET A 109 -17.19 -12.44 11.90
CA MET A 109 -16.02 -11.55 11.83
C MET A 109 -15.91 -10.68 13.09
N ASP A 110 -17.01 -10.12 13.59
CA ASP A 110 -17.03 -9.36 14.84
C ASP A 110 -16.56 -10.21 16.03
N ASN A 111 -17.00 -11.47 16.12
CA ASN A 111 -16.58 -12.40 17.17
C ASN A 111 -15.10 -12.79 17.08
N ALA A 112 -14.53 -12.81 15.87
CA ALA A 112 -13.14 -13.19 15.65
C ALA A 112 -12.16 -12.01 15.86
N LEU A 113 -12.61 -10.78 15.68
CA LEU A 113 -11.77 -9.58 15.70
C LEU A 113 -10.97 -9.40 17.00
N PRO A 114 -11.54 -9.57 18.22
CA PRO A 114 -10.77 -9.37 19.45
C PRO A 114 -9.58 -10.32 19.57
N ARG A 115 -9.73 -11.57 19.10
CA ARG A 115 -8.63 -12.54 19.08
C ARG A 115 -7.58 -12.16 18.07
N CYS A 116 -8.00 -11.70 16.87
CA CYS A 116 -7.08 -11.20 15.85
C CYS A 116 -6.24 -10.04 16.39
N GLN A 117 -6.87 -9.02 16.98
CA GLN A 117 -6.19 -7.88 17.56
C GLN A 117 -5.22 -8.27 18.68
N SER A 118 -5.61 -9.21 19.55
CA SER A 118 -4.72 -9.74 20.59
C SER A 118 -3.46 -10.41 20.00
N LEU A 119 -3.61 -11.19 18.94
CA LEU A 119 -2.48 -11.83 18.26
C LEU A 119 -1.58 -10.81 17.57
N ILE A 120 -2.15 -9.77 16.91
CA ILE A 120 -1.36 -8.71 16.29
C ILE A 120 -0.61 -7.91 17.37
N ASN A 121 -1.24 -7.57 18.48
CA ASN A 121 -0.57 -6.89 19.59
C ASN A 121 0.63 -7.70 20.10
N ASN A 122 0.48 -9.01 20.29
CA ASN A 122 1.60 -9.88 20.69
C ASN A 122 2.73 -9.87 19.65
N CYS A 123 2.39 -9.80 18.35
CA CYS A 123 3.38 -9.63 17.30
C CYS A 123 4.08 -8.27 17.42
N TYR A 124 3.34 -7.18 17.62
CA TYR A 124 3.86 -5.82 17.74
C TYR A 124 4.79 -5.61 18.93
N GLU A 125 4.54 -6.34 20.03
CA GLU A 125 5.38 -6.28 21.23
C GLU A 125 6.64 -7.12 21.10
N SER A 126 6.54 -8.31 20.50
CA SER A 126 7.66 -9.26 20.46
C SER A 126 8.52 -9.14 19.21
N GLY A 127 7.94 -8.72 18.06
CA GLY A 127 8.56 -8.78 16.74
C GLY A 127 8.93 -10.19 16.27
N SER A 128 8.48 -11.21 17.02
CA SER A 128 8.91 -12.60 16.82
C SER A 128 8.11 -13.30 15.72
N VAL A 129 8.79 -14.09 14.91
CA VAL A 129 8.16 -15.00 13.92
C VAL A 129 7.09 -15.88 14.58
N TRP A 130 7.34 -16.35 15.82
CA TRP A 130 6.44 -17.22 16.57
C TRP A 130 5.12 -16.57 16.99
N SER A 131 5.05 -15.26 17.05
CA SER A 131 3.82 -14.50 17.30
C SER A 131 3.24 -13.88 16.02
N CYS A 132 4.07 -13.40 15.10
CA CYS A 132 3.61 -12.71 13.91
C CYS A 132 3.01 -13.65 12.86
N VAL A 133 3.58 -14.83 12.64
CA VAL A 133 3.03 -15.82 11.69
C VAL A 133 1.66 -16.33 12.13
N PRO A 134 1.43 -16.78 13.38
CA PRO A 134 0.09 -17.15 13.82
C PRO A 134 -0.94 -16.02 13.74
N ALA A 135 -0.53 -14.77 14.02
CA ALA A 135 -1.39 -13.59 13.85
C ALA A 135 -1.83 -13.45 12.39
N SER A 136 -0.88 -13.51 11.43
CA SER A 136 -1.18 -13.44 9.99
C SER A 136 -2.14 -14.53 9.56
N ILE A 137 -1.87 -15.78 9.93
CA ILE A 137 -2.68 -16.93 9.52
C ILE A 137 -4.10 -16.82 10.11
N TYR A 138 -4.22 -16.55 11.40
CA TYR A 138 -5.54 -16.45 12.04
C TYR A 138 -6.35 -15.29 11.48
N CYS A 139 -5.76 -14.08 11.43
CA CYS A 139 -6.47 -12.89 11.02
C CYS A 139 -6.91 -12.95 9.54
N ASN A 140 -6.03 -13.44 8.64
CA ASN A 140 -6.38 -13.61 7.23
C ASN A 140 -7.54 -14.60 7.06
N ASN A 141 -7.50 -15.74 7.73
CA ASN A 141 -8.56 -16.74 7.64
C ASN A 141 -9.90 -16.25 8.21
N ALA A 142 -9.86 -15.50 9.33
CA ALA A 142 -11.05 -15.07 10.04
C ALA A 142 -11.70 -13.82 9.45
N LEU A 143 -10.91 -12.88 8.90
CA LEU A 143 -11.40 -11.56 8.49
C LEU A 143 -11.32 -11.30 6.97
N ILE A 144 -10.41 -11.97 6.25
CA ILE A 144 -10.34 -11.88 4.78
C ILE A 144 -10.98 -13.10 4.13
N GLY A 145 -10.80 -14.28 4.71
CA GLY A 145 -11.30 -15.56 4.20
C GLY A 145 -12.79 -15.60 3.90
N PRO A 146 -13.70 -15.09 4.77
CA PRO A 146 -15.14 -15.05 4.46
C PRO A 146 -15.43 -14.36 3.14
N TYR A 147 -14.87 -13.18 2.92
CA TYR A 147 -15.04 -12.43 1.67
C TYR A 147 -14.48 -13.19 0.45
N GLN A 148 -13.27 -13.74 0.55
CA GLN A 148 -12.66 -14.49 -0.55
C GLN A 148 -13.50 -15.69 -1.00
N ARG A 149 -14.19 -16.38 -0.07
CA ARG A 149 -15.07 -17.52 -0.38
C ARG A 149 -16.28 -17.16 -1.22
N THR A 150 -16.68 -15.89 -1.27
CA THR A 150 -17.80 -15.44 -2.12
C THR A 150 -17.46 -15.38 -3.62
N GLY A 151 -16.17 -15.41 -3.95
CA GLY A 151 -15.69 -15.20 -5.32
C GLY A 151 -15.72 -13.74 -5.78
N GLN A 152 -16.04 -12.79 -4.88
CA GLN A 152 -15.87 -11.36 -5.17
C GLN A 152 -14.40 -10.99 -5.29
N ASN A 153 -14.13 -9.95 -6.07
CA ASN A 153 -12.79 -9.44 -6.25
C ASN A 153 -12.35 -8.70 -4.98
N VAL A 154 -11.27 -9.19 -4.34
CA VAL A 154 -10.73 -8.55 -3.13
C VAL A 154 -10.12 -7.18 -3.40
N TYR A 155 -9.77 -6.90 -4.66
CA TYR A 155 -9.20 -5.64 -5.10
C TYR A 155 -10.27 -4.64 -5.60
N ASP A 156 -11.50 -5.08 -5.81
CA ASP A 156 -12.60 -4.24 -6.24
C ASP A 156 -13.95 -4.86 -5.86
N ILE A 157 -14.59 -4.31 -4.84
CA ILE A 157 -15.85 -4.81 -4.29
C ILE A 157 -17.02 -4.77 -5.28
N ARG A 158 -16.88 -3.99 -6.37
CA ARG A 158 -17.93 -3.80 -7.38
C ARG A 158 -18.11 -5.01 -8.31
N GLY A 159 -17.12 -5.92 -8.35
CA GLY A 159 -17.13 -7.03 -9.29
C GLY A 159 -16.68 -8.36 -8.70
N LYS A 160 -16.80 -9.42 -9.51
CA LYS A 160 -16.26 -10.75 -9.19
C LYS A 160 -14.82 -10.87 -9.67
N CYS A 161 -14.07 -11.76 -9.05
CA CYS A 161 -12.76 -12.15 -9.52
C CYS A 161 -12.89 -13.02 -10.78
N GLU A 162 -12.59 -12.45 -11.95
CA GLU A 162 -12.72 -13.13 -13.25
C GLU A 162 -11.51 -14.02 -13.56
N ASP A 163 -10.34 -13.64 -13.06
CA ASP A 163 -9.06 -14.33 -13.30
C ASP A 163 -8.20 -14.37 -12.03
N SER A 164 -8.39 -15.40 -11.24
CA SER A 164 -7.64 -15.58 -9.98
C SER A 164 -6.14 -15.84 -10.20
N SER A 165 -5.74 -16.30 -11.40
CA SER A 165 -4.32 -16.52 -11.73
C SER A 165 -3.56 -15.21 -11.97
N ASN A 166 -4.28 -14.15 -12.28
CA ASN A 166 -3.74 -12.80 -12.53
C ASN A 166 -4.28 -11.75 -11.53
N LEU A 167 -4.41 -12.10 -10.26
CA LEU A 167 -4.85 -11.19 -9.19
C LEU A 167 -6.20 -10.52 -9.52
N CYS A 168 -7.12 -11.23 -10.15
CA CYS A 168 -8.41 -10.73 -10.63
C CYS A 168 -8.35 -9.65 -11.73
N TYR A 169 -7.17 -9.36 -12.29
CA TYR A 169 -6.98 -8.38 -13.36
C TYR A 169 -6.49 -9.07 -14.63
N SER A 170 -7.36 -9.20 -15.64
CA SER A 170 -7.01 -9.81 -16.93
C SER A 170 -5.86 -9.09 -17.65
N ALA A 171 -5.70 -7.79 -17.44
CA ALA A 171 -4.62 -6.99 -17.98
C ALA A 171 -3.22 -7.48 -17.56
N LEU A 172 -3.08 -8.05 -16.36
CA LEU A 172 -1.80 -8.64 -15.91
C LEU A 172 -1.38 -9.83 -16.78
N GLY A 173 -2.34 -10.60 -17.29
CA GLY A 173 -2.08 -11.67 -18.26
C GLY A 173 -1.55 -11.13 -19.60
N TRP A 174 -2.04 -9.97 -20.06
CA TRP A 174 -1.53 -9.32 -21.29
C TRP A 174 -0.11 -8.80 -21.10
N ILE A 175 0.18 -8.20 -19.96
CA ILE A 175 1.53 -7.73 -19.59
C ILE A 175 2.50 -8.92 -19.57
N SER A 176 2.15 -9.98 -18.89
CA SER A 176 2.97 -11.20 -18.82
C SER A 176 3.23 -11.79 -20.21
N LYS A 177 2.19 -11.87 -21.05
CA LYS A 177 2.33 -12.36 -22.43
C LYS A 177 3.24 -11.47 -23.30
N TYR A 178 3.14 -10.15 -23.14
CA TYR A 178 3.99 -9.22 -23.89
C TYR A 178 5.46 -9.30 -23.44
N LEU A 179 5.70 -9.24 -22.13
CA LEU A 179 7.05 -9.24 -21.58
C LEU A 179 7.76 -10.60 -21.71
N ASN A 180 7.06 -11.71 -21.95
CA ASN A 180 7.66 -13.01 -22.27
C ASN A 180 7.94 -13.22 -23.76
N GLN A 181 7.69 -12.23 -24.63
CA GLN A 181 8.11 -12.34 -26.02
C GLN A 181 9.62 -12.22 -26.15
N LYS A 182 10.23 -13.17 -26.88
CA LYS A 182 11.68 -13.19 -27.06
C LYS A 182 12.23 -11.87 -27.63
N SER A 183 11.53 -11.27 -28.58
CA SER A 183 11.92 -9.99 -29.18
C SER A 183 11.93 -8.84 -28.16
N VAL A 184 11.02 -8.86 -27.20
CA VAL A 184 10.96 -7.85 -26.12
C VAL A 184 12.09 -8.10 -25.11
N MET A 185 12.29 -9.34 -24.70
CA MET A 185 13.38 -9.71 -23.78
C MET A 185 14.75 -9.40 -24.38
N ASP A 186 14.96 -9.70 -25.68
CA ASP A 186 16.20 -9.36 -26.39
C ASP A 186 16.43 -7.86 -26.48
N ALA A 187 15.39 -7.08 -26.77
CA ALA A 187 15.47 -5.61 -26.85
C ALA A 187 15.78 -4.95 -25.50
N LEU A 188 15.33 -5.55 -24.40
CA LEU A 188 15.61 -5.12 -23.04
C LEU A 188 16.93 -5.64 -22.47
N GLY A 189 17.62 -6.54 -23.18
CA GLY A 189 18.85 -7.16 -22.70
C GLY A 189 18.64 -8.07 -21.50
N VAL A 190 17.51 -8.77 -21.44
CA VAL A 190 17.15 -9.65 -20.32
C VAL A 190 18.06 -10.87 -20.27
N GLU A 191 18.64 -11.18 -19.13
CA GLU A 191 19.53 -12.32 -18.92
C GLU A 191 18.84 -13.55 -18.30
N VAL A 192 17.55 -13.43 -17.93
CA VAL A 192 16.76 -14.52 -17.35
C VAL A 192 15.80 -15.14 -18.36
N GLY A 193 15.32 -16.35 -18.07
CA GLY A 193 14.52 -17.15 -19.01
C GLY A 193 13.06 -16.70 -19.16
N GLY A 194 12.57 -15.72 -18.40
CA GLY A 194 11.19 -15.26 -18.46
C GLY A 194 10.85 -14.17 -17.45
N TYR A 195 9.66 -13.63 -17.64
CA TYR A 195 9.03 -12.64 -16.77
C TYR A 195 7.94 -13.28 -15.90
N ASP A 196 8.02 -13.06 -14.60
CA ASP A 196 6.97 -13.40 -13.65
C ASP A 196 6.55 -12.14 -12.87
N SER A 197 5.29 -11.74 -12.96
CA SER A 197 4.75 -10.59 -12.22
C SER A 197 4.77 -10.81 -10.70
N CYS A 198 4.53 -12.06 -10.27
CA CYS A 198 4.57 -12.47 -8.87
C CYS A 198 5.45 -13.70 -8.68
N ASN A 199 6.17 -13.77 -7.57
CA ASN A 199 6.91 -14.95 -7.14
C ASN A 199 6.36 -15.43 -5.80
N PHE A 200 5.57 -16.50 -5.82
CA PHE A 200 4.90 -17.03 -4.63
C PHE A 200 5.84 -17.67 -3.62
N ASP A 201 7.03 -18.10 -4.02
CA ASP A 201 8.03 -18.59 -3.07
C ASP A 201 8.61 -17.43 -2.22
N ILE A 202 8.87 -16.29 -2.86
CA ILE A 202 9.27 -15.07 -2.13
C ILE A 202 8.13 -14.60 -1.21
N ASN A 203 6.90 -14.53 -1.72
CA ASN A 203 5.73 -14.16 -0.91
C ASN A 203 5.59 -15.07 0.32
N ARG A 204 5.66 -16.39 0.14
CA ARG A 204 5.62 -17.36 1.22
C ARG A 204 6.75 -17.15 2.24
N ASN A 205 7.97 -16.85 1.78
CA ASN A 205 9.11 -16.62 2.65
C ASN A 205 8.91 -15.36 3.51
N PHE A 206 8.39 -14.26 2.95
CA PHE A 206 8.02 -13.07 3.70
C PHE A 206 6.96 -13.38 4.76
N LEU A 207 5.91 -14.11 4.40
CA LEU A 207 4.85 -14.52 5.34
C LEU A 207 5.42 -15.34 6.52
N PHE A 208 6.25 -16.35 6.23
CA PHE A 208 6.83 -17.21 7.26
C PHE A 208 7.97 -16.56 8.07
N GLN A 209 8.47 -15.41 7.64
CA GLN A 209 9.33 -14.55 8.45
C GLN A 209 8.52 -13.56 9.32
N GLY A 210 7.19 -13.62 9.25
CA GLY A 210 6.31 -12.78 10.06
C GLY A 210 6.25 -11.33 9.59
N ASP A 211 6.71 -11.03 8.39
CA ASP A 211 6.81 -9.68 7.85
C ASP A 211 5.42 -9.03 7.69
N TRP A 212 4.41 -9.82 7.32
CA TRP A 212 3.04 -9.36 7.06
C TRP A 212 2.40 -8.57 8.21
N MET A 213 2.71 -8.90 9.47
CA MET A 213 2.15 -8.23 10.65
C MET A 213 3.16 -7.32 11.36
N GLN A 214 4.25 -6.92 10.70
CA GLN A 214 5.19 -5.99 11.32
C GLN A 214 4.63 -4.57 11.39
N PRO A 215 4.86 -3.84 12.51
CA PRO A 215 4.30 -2.51 12.76
C PRO A 215 5.08 -1.40 12.05
N PHE A 216 5.20 -1.45 10.72
CA PHE A 216 6.02 -0.47 9.97
C PHE A 216 5.44 0.94 9.96
N HIS A 217 4.14 1.12 10.30
CA HIS A 217 3.56 2.43 10.56
C HIS A 217 4.33 3.22 11.63
N ARG A 218 5.02 2.53 12.56
CA ARG A 218 5.84 3.16 13.62
C ARG A 218 7.05 3.92 13.09
N LEU A 219 7.43 3.73 11.83
CA LEU A 219 8.49 4.50 11.18
C LEU A 219 7.99 5.84 10.62
N VAL A 220 6.69 5.96 10.36
CA VAL A 220 6.08 7.13 9.72
C VAL A 220 6.27 8.42 10.51
N PRO A 221 6.18 8.47 11.85
CA PRO A 221 6.44 9.70 12.60
C PRO A 221 7.81 10.34 12.32
N ASN A 222 8.87 9.53 12.30
CA ASN A 222 10.22 10.04 12.02
C ASN A 222 10.41 10.47 10.55
N ILE A 223 9.61 9.92 9.63
CA ILE A 223 9.57 10.34 8.23
C ILE A 223 8.87 11.69 8.13
N LEU A 224 7.72 11.86 8.80
CA LEU A 224 6.93 13.10 8.86
C LEU A 224 7.72 14.29 9.42
N ASP A 225 8.70 14.05 10.29
CA ASP A 225 9.60 15.08 10.80
C ASP A 225 10.52 15.66 9.72
N GLN A 226 10.69 14.96 8.58
CA GLN A 226 11.66 15.31 7.57
C GLN A 226 11.04 15.59 6.20
N ILE A 227 10.02 14.82 5.81
CA ILE A 227 9.41 14.90 4.47
C ILE A 227 7.89 14.65 4.53
N PRO A 228 7.14 15.15 3.54
CA PRO A 228 5.71 14.88 3.41
C PRO A 228 5.40 13.41 3.10
N VAL A 229 4.27 12.95 3.64
CA VAL A 229 3.71 11.60 3.44
C VAL A 229 2.27 11.72 2.95
N LEU A 230 1.99 11.12 1.80
CA LEU A 230 0.64 10.96 1.27
C LEU A 230 0.19 9.51 1.40
N ILE A 231 -0.98 9.33 2.01
CA ILE A 231 -1.73 8.07 1.97
C ILE A 231 -2.98 8.32 1.13
N TYR A 232 -3.18 7.51 0.09
CA TYR A 232 -4.41 7.57 -0.70
C TYR A 232 -5.04 6.18 -0.81
N ALA A 233 -6.36 6.12 -0.92
CA ALA A 233 -7.06 4.85 -1.02
C ALA A 233 -8.31 4.97 -1.90
N GLY A 234 -8.45 4.06 -2.85
CA GLY A 234 -9.67 3.87 -3.63
C GLY A 234 -10.80 3.34 -2.74
N ASP A 235 -11.99 3.89 -2.90
CA ASP A 235 -13.13 3.60 -2.03
C ASP A 235 -13.76 2.23 -2.26
N ALA A 236 -13.45 1.59 -3.40
CA ALA A 236 -13.96 0.26 -3.77
C ALA A 236 -12.99 -0.90 -3.46
N ASP A 237 -11.80 -0.64 -2.92
CA ASP A 237 -10.86 -1.68 -2.51
C ASP A 237 -11.30 -2.36 -1.21
N TYR A 238 -11.28 -3.70 -1.17
CA TYR A 238 -11.55 -4.45 0.05
C TYR A 238 -10.27 -4.78 0.82
N ILE A 239 -9.23 -5.28 0.12
CA ILE A 239 -8.06 -5.87 0.78
C ILE A 239 -7.22 -4.83 1.56
N CYS A 240 -7.12 -3.60 1.05
CA CYS A 240 -6.50 -2.47 1.74
C CYS A 240 -7.45 -1.27 1.73
N ASN A 241 -8.66 -1.48 2.27
CA ASN A 241 -9.78 -0.55 2.14
C ASN A 241 -9.50 0.83 2.72
N TRP A 242 -10.24 1.81 2.21
CA TRP A 242 -10.07 3.21 2.57
C TRP A 242 -10.42 3.49 4.04
N LEU A 243 -11.37 2.75 4.62
CA LEU A 243 -11.75 2.89 6.04
C LEU A 243 -10.56 2.59 6.95
N GLY A 244 -9.91 1.46 6.72
CA GLY A 244 -8.73 1.06 7.48
C GLY A 244 -7.54 1.99 7.24
N ASN A 245 -7.35 2.48 6.01
CA ASN A 245 -6.31 3.43 5.69
C ASN A 245 -6.54 4.80 6.37
N GLN A 246 -7.76 5.31 6.37
CA GLN A 246 -8.10 6.52 7.13
C GLN A 246 -7.87 6.31 8.62
N ALA A 247 -8.37 5.21 9.16
CA ALA A 247 -8.32 4.94 10.59
C ALA A 247 -6.89 4.87 11.13
N TRP A 248 -5.98 4.18 10.44
CA TRP A 248 -4.60 4.12 10.92
C TRP A 248 -3.88 5.47 10.84
N THR A 249 -4.19 6.32 9.83
CA THR A 249 -3.62 7.68 9.76
C THR A 249 -4.08 8.54 10.93
N GLU A 250 -5.32 8.39 11.36
CA GLU A 250 -5.89 9.10 12.52
C GLU A 250 -5.41 8.54 13.86
N ALA A 251 -5.13 7.22 13.91
CA ALA A 251 -4.61 6.54 15.09
C ALA A 251 -3.11 6.77 15.32
N LEU A 252 -2.35 7.11 14.26
CA LEU A 252 -0.90 7.25 14.30
C LEU A 252 -0.44 8.18 15.43
N GLU A 253 0.48 7.71 16.26
CA GLU A 253 1.06 8.50 17.34
C GLU A 253 2.27 9.32 16.82
N TRP A 254 2.06 10.63 16.66
CA TRP A 254 3.06 11.59 16.21
C TRP A 254 2.73 13.01 16.72
N PRO A 255 3.69 13.96 16.69
CA PRO A 255 3.46 15.30 17.26
C PRO A 255 2.29 16.06 16.64
N GLY A 256 2.01 15.85 15.36
CA GLY A 256 0.92 16.53 14.63
C GLY A 256 -0.45 15.86 14.73
N LYS A 257 -0.59 14.68 15.38
CA LYS A 257 -1.84 13.89 15.47
C LYS A 257 -3.08 14.72 15.78
N LYS A 258 -2.99 15.58 16.81
CA LYS A 258 -4.13 16.40 17.26
C LYS A 258 -4.60 17.37 16.17
N ASN A 259 -3.67 17.98 15.46
CA ASN A 259 -3.97 18.92 14.38
C ASN A 259 -4.54 18.18 13.17
N PHE A 260 -3.92 17.05 12.78
CA PHE A 260 -4.41 16.20 11.70
C PHE A 260 -5.85 15.71 11.96
N ASN A 261 -6.15 15.23 13.17
CA ASN A 261 -7.48 14.72 13.49
C ASN A 261 -8.55 15.83 13.56
N ARG A 262 -8.16 17.09 13.75
CA ARG A 262 -9.05 18.27 13.74
C ARG A 262 -9.14 18.95 12.39
N ALA A 263 -8.28 18.61 11.45
CA ALA A 263 -8.30 19.18 10.13
C ALA A 263 -9.61 18.85 9.41
N ASP A 264 -10.13 19.81 8.67
CA ASP A 264 -11.32 19.64 7.87
C ASP A 264 -11.08 18.63 6.74
N ILE A 265 -12.12 17.87 6.44
CA ILE A 265 -12.14 17.02 5.24
C ILE A 265 -12.67 17.88 4.10
N VAL A 266 -11.88 18.02 3.04
CA VAL A 266 -12.19 18.85 1.89
C VAL A 266 -12.44 18.00 0.66
N ASP A 267 -13.40 18.40 -0.17
CA ASP A 267 -13.70 17.72 -1.43
C ASP A 267 -12.55 17.92 -2.45
N LEU A 268 -12.10 16.82 -3.05
CA LEU A 268 -11.11 16.82 -4.11
C LEU A 268 -11.78 17.08 -5.46
N LYS A 269 -11.35 18.17 -6.13
CA LYS A 269 -11.75 18.52 -7.49
C LYS A 269 -10.51 18.74 -8.33
N ALA A 270 -10.60 18.45 -9.63
CA ALA A 270 -9.48 18.67 -10.55
C ALA A 270 -9.00 20.12 -10.53
N ALA A 271 -7.72 20.35 -10.70
CA ALA A 271 -7.12 21.68 -10.68
C ALA A 271 -7.79 22.59 -11.75
N GLY A 272 -8.12 23.82 -11.37
CA GLY A 272 -8.82 24.76 -12.24
C GLY A 272 -10.31 24.44 -12.53
N ALA A 273 -10.87 23.43 -11.87
CA ALA A 273 -12.26 23.05 -12.04
C ALA A 273 -13.23 24.14 -11.54
N SER A 274 -14.38 24.27 -12.20
CA SER A 274 -15.47 25.13 -11.73
C SER A 274 -16.11 24.58 -10.47
N SER A 275 -16.87 25.42 -9.74
CA SER A 275 -17.65 24.97 -8.57
C SER A 275 -18.67 23.88 -8.91
N ALA A 276 -19.10 23.78 -10.17
CA ALA A 276 -20.03 22.78 -10.65
C ALA A 276 -19.37 21.43 -11.00
N THR A 277 -18.05 21.36 -11.01
CA THR A 277 -17.34 20.11 -11.31
C THR A 277 -17.51 19.15 -10.14
N LYS A 278 -17.84 17.89 -10.47
CA LYS A 278 -18.01 16.83 -9.48
C LYS A 278 -16.67 16.53 -8.79
N GLU A 279 -16.71 16.35 -7.49
CA GLU A 279 -15.58 15.87 -6.72
C GLU A 279 -15.21 14.42 -7.10
N TYR A 280 -13.92 14.11 -7.11
CA TYR A 280 -13.40 12.77 -7.33
C TYR A 280 -12.89 12.09 -6.06
N GLY A 281 -13.00 12.75 -4.92
CA GLY A 281 -12.57 12.21 -3.63
C GLY A 281 -12.66 13.22 -2.51
N LYS A 282 -12.04 12.87 -1.41
CA LYS A 282 -11.87 13.72 -0.22
C LYS A 282 -10.43 13.73 0.23
N VAL A 283 -10.01 14.85 0.81
CA VAL A 283 -8.66 15.01 1.37
C VAL A 283 -8.72 15.57 2.78
N LYS A 284 -7.85 15.06 3.63
CA LYS A 284 -7.55 15.55 4.96
C LYS A 284 -6.05 15.74 5.07
N SER A 285 -5.60 16.97 5.41
CA SER A 285 -4.18 17.29 5.46
C SER A 285 -3.85 18.18 6.65
N SER A 286 -2.69 17.95 7.26
CA SER A 286 -2.14 18.83 8.28
C SER A 286 -0.62 18.64 8.37
N GLY A 287 0.13 19.72 8.18
CA GLY A 287 1.59 19.67 8.11
C GLY A 287 2.06 18.74 6.99
N ASN A 288 2.97 17.83 7.32
CA ASN A 288 3.52 16.89 6.36
C ASN A 288 2.65 15.64 6.12
N PHE A 289 1.46 15.52 6.71
CA PHE A 289 0.64 14.32 6.59
C PHE A 289 -0.67 14.58 5.86
N THR A 290 -0.94 13.78 4.83
CA THR A 290 -2.14 13.87 4.00
C THR A 290 -2.76 12.50 3.80
N PHE A 291 -4.08 12.41 3.94
CA PHE A 291 -4.90 11.25 3.56
C PHE A 291 -5.90 11.66 2.48
N MET A 292 -6.04 10.82 1.45
CA MET A 292 -7.03 10.99 0.38
C MET A 292 -7.87 9.73 0.22
N GLN A 293 -9.20 9.90 0.17
CA GLN A 293 -10.14 8.91 -0.34
C GLN A 293 -10.44 9.22 -1.80
N ILE A 294 -10.26 8.27 -2.70
CA ILE A 294 -10.51 8.44 -4.14
C ILE A 294 -11.74 7.64 -4.54
N TYR A 295 -12.74 8.32 -5.09
CA TYR A 295 -14.03 7.73 -5.45
C TYR A 295 -13.95 6.92 -6.74
N GLY A 296 -14.72 5.83 -6.78
CA GLY A 296 -14.86 4.99 -7.96
C GLY A 296 -13.58 4.25 -8.35
N ALA A 297 -12.67 4.05 -7.42
CA ALA A 297 -11.44 3.30 -7.62
C ALA A 297 -11.35 2.11 -6.66
N GLY A 298 -10.88 0.98 -7.19
CA GLY A 298 -10.47 -0.18 -6.41
C GLY A 298 -9.02 -0.04 -5.92
N HIS A 299 -8.35 -1.18 -5.82
CA HIS A 299 -6.97 -1.28 -5.33
C HIS A 299 -5.96 -0.51 -6.18
N MET A 300 -6.10 -0.57 -7.49
CA MET A 300 -5.22 0.12 -8.43
C MET A 300 -5.82 1.48 -8.85
N VAL A 301 -5.73 2.48 -7.96
CA VAL A 301 -6.34 3.80 -8.17
C VAL A 301 -5.93 4.46 -9.49
N PRO A 302 -4.66 4.46 -9.92
CA PRO A 302 -4.28 5.07 -11.19
C PRO A 302 -4.85 4.36 -12.43
N MET A 303 -5.17 3.08 -12.32
CA MET A 303 -5.83 2.33 -13.40
C MET A 303 -7.31 2.71 -13.52
N ASP A 304 -8.01 2.83 -12.39
CA ASP A 304 -9.44 3.12 -12.37
C ASP A 304 -9.75 4.61 -12.55
N GLN A 305 -8.87 5.49 -12.06
CA GLN A 305 -9.02 6.96 -12.08
C GLN A 305 -7.77 7.65 -12.64
N PRO A 306 -7.37 7.39 -13.90
CA PRO A 306 -6.09 7.86 -14.43
C PRO A 306 -5.96 9.40 -14.48
N GLU A 307 -7.00 10.11 -14.92
CA GLU A 307 -6.99 11.57 -14.98
C GLU A 307 -6.93 12.22 -13.59
N ASN A 308 -7.73 11.71 -12.65
CA ASN A 308 -7.75 12.18 -11.28
C ASN A 308 -6.45 11.86 -10.54
N SER A 309 -5.86 10.70 -10.84
CA SER A 309 -4.55 10.32 -10.30
C SER A 309 -3.44 11.21 -10.80
N LEU A 310 -3.47 11.57 -12.08
CA LEU A 310 -2.51 12.52 -12.65
C LEU A 310 -2.68 13.92 -12.01
N ASP A 311 -3.92 14.35 -11.73
CA ASP A 311 -4.20 15.63 -11.06
C ASP A 311 -3.59 15.67 -9.67
N PHE A 312 -3.99 14.75 -8.78
CA PHE A 312 -3.48 14.80 -7.41
C PHE A 312 -1.98 14.53 -7.32
N PHE A 313 -1.42 13.69 -8.21
CA PHE A 313 0.01 13.42 -8.25
C PHE A 313 0.81 14.66 -8.64
N ASN A 314 0.40 15.38 -9.69
CA ASN A 314 1.07 16.61 -10.11
C ASN A 314 0.98 17.71 -9.03
N ARG A 315 -0.18 17.86 -8.38
CA ARG A 315 -0.37 18.80 -7.27
C ARG A 315 0.51 18.43 -6.07
N TRP A 316 0.59 17.14 -5.76
CA TRP A 316 1.48 16.64 -4.72
C TRP A 316 2.95 16.99 -4.99
N LEU A 317 3.44 16.71 -6.21
CA LEU A 317 4.81 17.06 -6.61
C LEU A 317 5.04 18.59 -6.63
N GLY A 318 4.02 19.38 -6.95
CA GLY A 318 4.03 20.84 -6.89
C GLY A 318 3.96 21.42 -5.47
N GLY A 319 3.73 20.62 -4.44
CA GLY A 319 3.61 21.08 -3.04
C GLY A 319 2.32 21.84 -2.74
N GLU A 320 1.27 21.67 -3.55
CA GLU A 320 0.01 22.44 -3.44
C GLU A 320 -0.94 21.96 -2.32
N TRP A 321 -0.55 20.95 -1.56
CA TRP A 321 -1.40 20.28 -0.56
C TRP A 321 -1.00 20.54 0.89
N PHE A 322 -0.08 21.43 1.15
CA PHE A 322 0.49 21.67 2.48
C PHE A 322 0.00 22.98 3.08
#